data_156273fb47e00d7bd5e8b65ebc813189
#
_entry.id   156273fb47e00d7bd5e8b65ebc813189
#
_cell.length_a   1.000
_cell.length_b   1.000
_cell.length_c   1.000
_cell.angle_alpha   90.00
_cell.angle_beta   90.00
_cell.angle_gamma   90.00
#
_symmetry.space_group_name_H-M   'P 1'
#
loop_
_entity.id
_entity.type
_entity.pdbx_description
1 polymer ?
#
loop_
_entity_poly.entity_id
_entity_poly.type
_entity_poly.pdbx_seq_one_letter_code
_entity_poly.pdbx_strand_id
1 'polypeptide(L)'
;MATSKECIALEDQYGAHNYKPLDVVLTKGSGIWVEDVEGKKYMDFLAAYSAVNQGHCHPRLVKVIQEQAARLTLTSRAFRNDQLPFLAKELCELTGYEMMLPMNSGAEAVETAIKAARKWGYKVKGVEKDKAEIIVCDGNFHGRTTTIISFSSEDQYKDEFGPLTPGFVMIPYGDINALKKAINKNTVAFLVEPIQGESGVVIPQEGFLRESTELCKQNNVLLVADEIQSGLGRTGTMFAFEHENIRPDMVIIGKALSGGMYPVSAVISSREVLGVFNPGDHGSTYGGNPIACAV
;
A
#
# COMPACT_ATOMS: atom_id res chain seq x y z
N MET A 1 19.77 30.32 6.90
CA MET A 1 18.93 29.12 7.04
C MET A 1 18.77 28.83 8.53
N ALA A 2 17.67 28.24 8.95
CA ALA A 2 17.50 27.86 10.35
C ALA A 2 18.52 26.75 10.71
N THR A 3 18.97 26.71 11.95
CA THR A 3 19.84 25.66 12.49
C THR A 3 19.02 24.42 12.86
N SER A 4 19.65 23.24 12.96
CA SER A 4 18.97 22.04 13.47
C SER A 4 18.27 22.28 14.80
N LYS A 5 18.92 22.99 15.72
CA LYS A 5 18.35 23.32 17.03
C LYS A 5 17.05 24.15 16.93
N GLU A 6 17.01 25.12 16.03
CA GLU A 6 15.82 25.94 15.81
C GLU A 6 14.70 25.12 15.16
N CYS A 7 15.02 24.29 14.16
CA CYS A 7 14.03 23.42 13.51
C CYS A 7 13.42 22.42 14.49
N ILE A 8 14.25 21.71 15.28
CA ILE A 8 13.81 20.74 16.29
C ILE A 8 12.92 21.43 17.33
N ALA A 9 13.36 22.60 17.87
CA ALA A 9 12.57 23.31 18.87
C ALA A 9 11.19 23.75 18.35
N LEU A 10 11.09 24.15 17.07
CA LEU A 10 9.81 24.51 16.45
C LEU A 10 8.92 23.28 16.22
N GLU A 11 9.50 22.16 15.77
CA GLU A 11 8.77 20.92 15.58
C GLU A 11 8.24 20.38 16.92
N ASP A 12 9.07 20.39 17.97
CA ASP A 12 8.66 19.98 19.32
C ASP A 12 7.58 20.89 19.91
N GLN A 13 7.59 22.16 19.59
CA GLN A 13 6.60 23.13 20.10
C GLN A 13 5.26 23.03 19.40
N TYR A 14 5.24 22.79 18.08
CA TYR A 14 4.03 22.90 17.24
C TYR A 14 3.57 21.58 16.62
N GLY A 15 4.43 20.56 16.60
CA GLY A 15 4.11 19.24 16.07
C GLY A 15 3.46 18.32 17.10
N ALA A 16 2.68 17.34 16.65
CA ALA A 16 2.23 16.25 17.51
C ALA A 16 3.38 15.23 17.67
N HIS A 17 3.59 14.74 18.90
CA HIS A 17 4.70 13.85 19.23
C HIS A 17 4.40 12.37 18.92
N ASN A 18 3.90 12.10 17.74
CA ASN A 18 3.57 10.75 17.28
C ASN A 18 4.78 9.95 16.73
N TYR A 19 5.90 10.61 16.52
CA TYR A 19 7.19 10.01 16.21
C TYR A 19 8.27 10.50 17.18
N LYS A 20 9.36 9.73 17.26
CA LYS A 20 10.62 10.13 17.92
C LYS A 20 11.72 10.16 16.85
N PRO A 21 11.83 11.24 16.06
CA PRO A 21 12.83 11.34 15.01
C PRO A 21 14.25 11.42 15.60
N LEU A 22 15.24 11.14 14.75
CA LEU A 22 16.65 11.42 15.07
C LEU A 22 16.89 12.94 15.03
N ASP A 23 17.83 13.44 15.83
CA ASP A 23 18.21 14.85 15.89
C ASP A 23 19.03 15.27 14.65
N VAL A 24 18.49 14.99 13.46
CA VAL A 24 19.08 15.29 12.15
C VAL A 24 18.04 15.98 11.28
N VAL A 25 18.32 17.21 10.86
CA VAL A 25 17.41 18.00 10.04
C VAL A 25 17.88 18.00 8.58
N LEU A 26 17.33 17.08 7.78
CA LEU A 26 17.68 16.93 6.37
C LEU A 26 17.09 18.07 5.52
N THR A 27 17.89 18.59 4.56
CA THR A 27 17.49 19.71 3.70
C THR A 27 17.67 19.47 2.22
N LYS A 28 18.56 18.54 1.81
CA LYS A 28 18.82 18.22 0.41
C LYS A 28 18.94 16.72 0.22
N GLY A 29 18.63 16.25 -0.98
CA GLY A 29 18.83 14.87 -1.38
C GLY A 29 19.21 14.75 -2.87
N SER A 30 20.06 13.77 -3.20
CA SER A 30 20.42 13.45 -4.57
C SER A 30 20.91 12.01 -4.66
N GLY A 31 20.23 11.18 -5.43
CA GLY A 31 20.50 9.76 -5.51
C GLY A 31 20.39 9.09 -4.14
N ILE A 32 21.46 8.45 -3.67
CA ILE A 32 21.53 7.79 -2.35
C ILE A 32 22.00 8.73 -1.21
N TRP A 33 22.29 9.97 -1.50
CA TRP A 33 22.85 10.90 -0.54
C TRP A 33 21.81 11.92 -0.06
N VAL A 34 21.83 12.19 1.24
CA VAL A 34 21.09 13.29 1.87
C VAL A 34 22.04 14.17 2.66
N GLU A 35 21.70 15.45 2.81
CA GLU A 35 22.51 16.47 3.48
C GLU A 35 21.63 17.19 4.52
N ASP A 36 22.16 17.39 5.72
CA ASP A 36 21.50 18.16 6.76
C ASP A 36 21.72 19.67 6.61
N VAL A 37 21.07 20.47 7.46
CA VAL A 37 21.14 21.93 7.42
C VAL A 37 22.52 22.47 7.79
N GLU A 38 23.37 21.70 8.44
CA GLU A 38 24.78 22.00 8.75
C GLU A 38 25.74 21.58 7.62
N GLY A 39 25.23 20.94 6.56
CA GLY A 39 26.00 20.52 5.39
C GLY A 39 26.67 19.15 5.54
N LYS A 40 26.37 18.40 6.57
CA LYS A 40 26.86 17.02 6.73
C LYS A 40 26.07 16.08 5.85
N LYS A 41 26.79 15.19 5.16
CA LYS A 41 26.21 14.21 4.23
C LYS A 41 26.07 12.85 4.88
N TYR A 42 24.98 12.17 4.52
CA TYR A 42 24.66 10.80 4.95
C TYR A 42 24.27 9.97 3.74
N MET A 43 24.62 8.70 3.76
CA MET A 43 24.10 7.72 2.82
C MET A 43 22.77 7.18 3.35
N ASP A 44 21.70 7.33 2.57
CA ASP A 44 20.37 6.91 2.96
C ASP A 44 20.17 5.41 2.72
N PHE A 45 20.14 4.64 3.81
CA PHE A 45 19.80 3.21 3.79
C PHE A 45 18.33 2.94 4.15
N LEU A 46 17.56 3.96 4.54
CA LEU A 46 16.16 3.82 4.88
C LEU A 46 15.25 3.95 3.65
N ALA A 47 15.65 4.78 2.68
CA ALA A 47 14.92 5.08 1.45
C ALA A 47 13.43 5.41 1.67
N ALA A 48 13.12 6.13 2.76
CA ALA A 48 11.74 6.44 3.21
C ALA A 48 10.85 5.19 3.23
N TYR A 49 11.30 4.14 3.88
CA TYR A 49 10.59 2.84 3.97
C TYR A 49 10.30 2.20 2.61
N SER A 50 11.30 2.21 1.71
CA SER A 50 11.21 1.70 0.32
C SER A 50 10.40 2.56 -0.65
N ALA A 51 10.18 3.85 -0.36
CA ALA A 51 9.47 4.75 -1.27
C ALA A 51 10.41 5.38 -2.33
N VAL A 52 11.69 5.60 -2.00
CA VAL A 52 12.66 6.32 -2.84
C VAL A 52 13.56 5.34 -3.61
N ASN A 53 12.94 4.36 -4.31
CA ASN A 53 13.68 3.33 -5.03
C ASN A 53 14.56 3.89 -6.17
N GLN A 54 14.16 5.01 -6.78
CA GLN A 54 14.89 5.67 -7.85
C GLN A 54 15.95 6.66 -7.34
N GLY A 55 16.09 6.78 -6.02
CA GLY A 55 16.94 7.77 -5.36
C GLY A 55 16.26 9.14 -5.21
N HIS A 56 16.83 9.95 -4.31
CA HIS A 56 16.32 11.30 -4.04
C HIS A 56 16.44 12.21 -5.26
N CYS A 57 15.39 12.98 -5.52
CA CYS A 57 15.35 14.02 -6.56
C CYS A 57 15.76 13.49 -7.95
N HIS A 58 15.26 12.32 -8.35
CA HIS A 58 15.58 11.75 -9.66
C HIS A 58 15.22 12.76 -10.78
N PRO A 59 16.17 13.13 -11.68
CA PRO A 59 16.00 14.29 -12.57
C PRO A 59 14.80 14.16 -13.52
N ARG A 60 14.49 12.95 -14.00
CA ARG A 60 13.31 12.72 -14.84
C ARG A 60 12.01 12.95 -14.10
N LEU A 61 11.91 12.48 -12.85
CA LEU A 61 10.71 12.66 -12.01
C LEU A 61 10.53 14.13 -11.61
N VAL A 62 11.64 14.82 -11.22
CA VAL A 62 11.61 16.26 -10.95
C VAL A 62 11.09 17.04 -12.14
N LYS A 63 11.57 16.74 -13.35
CA LYS A 63 11.11 17.40 -14.58
C LYS A 63 9.60 17.18 -14.81
N VAL A 64 9.12 15.95 -14.70
CA VAL A 64 7.72 15.61 -14.92
C VAL A 64 6.80 16.35 -13.94
N ILE A 65 7.15 16.35 -12.63
CA ILE A 65 6.33 17.05 -11.64
C ILE A 65 6.29 18.56 -11.87
N GLN A 66 7.42 19.17 -12.26
CA GLN A 66 7.49 20.60 -12.59
C GLN A 66 6.60 20.97 -13.78
N GLU A 67 6.68 20.17 -14.84
CA GLU A 67 5.88 20.38 -16.06
C GLU A 67 4.38 20.19 -15.79
N GLN A 68 4.01 19.12 -15.10
CA GLN A 68 2.60 18.82 -14.80
C GLN A 68 2.00 19.79 -13.78
N ALA A 69 2.77 20.22 -12.77
CA ALA A 69 2.31 21.21 -11.78
C ALA A 69 1.98 22.58 -12.41
N ALA A 70 2.67 22.93 -13.49
CA ALA A 70 2.39 24.15 -14.25
C ALA A 70 1.16 24.04 -15.19
N ARG A 71 0.65 22.83 -15.43
CA ARG A 71 -0.49 22.60 -16.32
C ARG A 71 -1.80 22.42 -15.56
N LEU A 72 -1.88 21.36 -14.75
CA LEU A 72 -3.09 20.98 -14.04
C LEU A 72 -2.72 20.06 -12.88
N THR A 73 -3.13 20.42 -11.66
CA THR A 73 -2.77 19.68 -10.44
C THR A 73 -3.89 18.76 -9.96
N LEU A 74 -5.13 19.25 -9.96
CA LEU A 74 -6.29 18.54 -9.42
C LEU A 74 -7.57 18.93 -10.15
N THR A 75 -8.42 17.92 -10.47
CA THR A 75 -9.74 18.12 -11.11
C THR A 75 -10.88 17.58 -10.28
N SER A 76 -10.63 16.87 -9.17
CA SER A 76 -11.55 15.90 -8.57
C SER A 76 -11.97 14.78 -9.55
N ARG A 77 -12.77 13.81 -9.09
CA ARG A 77 -13.30 12.72 -9.95
C ARG A 77 -14.63 13.07 -10.64
N ALA A 78 -15.12 14.28 -10.42
CA ALA A 78 -16.27 14.81 -11.17
C ALA A 78 -15.93 15.03 -12.66
N PHE A 79 -14.65 15.26 -12.96
CA PHE A 79 -14.15 15.41 -14.32
C PHE A 79 -13.14 14.30 -14.64
N ARG A 80 -12.93 14.05 -15.90
CA ARG A 80 -11.82 13.26 -16.40
C ARG A 80 -10.59 14.16 -16.58
N ASN A 81 -9.38 13.57 -16.48
CA ASN A 81 -8.13 14.26 -16.82
C ASN A 81 -7.35 13.44 -17.86
N ASP A 82 -6.36 14.05 -18.47
CA ASP A 82 -5.57 13.47 -19.57
C ASP A 82 -4.41 12.58 -19.10
N GLN A 83 -4.18 12.41 -17.79
CA GLN A 83 -3.07 11.58 -17.27
C GLN A 83 -3.57 10.23 -16.74
N LEU A 84 -4.67 10.21 -16.01
CA LEU A 84 -5.18 8.97 -15.40
C LEU A 84 -5.46 7.82 -16.38
N PRO A 85 -6.03 8.05 -17.60
CA PRO A 85 -6.23 6.97 -18.55
C PRO A 85 -4.93 6.28 -18.98
N PHE A 86 -3.84 7.04 -19.10
CA PHE A 86 -2.54 6.49 -19.47
C PHE A 86 -1.92 5.69 -18.33
N LEU A 87 -1.93 6.22 -17.10
CA LEU A 87 -1.49 5.45 -15.92
C LEU A 87 -2.28 4.14 -15.80
N ALA A 88 -3.61 4.19 -15.94
CA ALA A 88 -4.44 3.00 -15.86
C ALA A 88 -4.09 1.97 -16.94
N LYS A 89 -3.92 2.43 -18.19
CA LYS A 89 -3.51 1.56 -19.28
C LYS A 89 -2.14 0.94 -19.03
N GLU A 90 -1.13 1.76 -18.72
CA GLU A 90 0.24 1.29 -18.52
C GLU A 90 0.35 0.29 -17.36
N LEU A 91 -0.31 0.55 -16.23
CA LEU A 91 -0.33 -0.39 -15.10
C LEU A 91 -1.03 -1.70 -15.48
N CYS A 92 -2.16 -1.64 -16.15
CA CYS A 92 -2.87 -2.85 -16.57
C CYS A 92 -2.07 -3.66 -17.59
N GLU A 93 -1.45 -3.02 -18.57
CA GLU A 93 -0.60 -3.69 -19.57
C GLU A 93 0.67 -4.27 -18.95
N LEU A 94 1.34 -3.54 -18.04
CA LEU A 94 2.55 -3.99 -17.34
C LEU A 94 2.29 -5.19 -16.44
N THR A 95 1.17 -5.17 -15.73
CA THR A 95 0.85 -6.18 -14.72
C THR A 95 -0.04 -7.30 -15.23
N GLY A 96 -0.64 -7.12 -16.41
CA GLY A 96 -1.59 -8.04 -17.01
C GLY A 96 -2.95 -8.09 -16.30
N TYR A 97 -3.23 -7.22 -15.32
CA TYR A 97 -4.55 -7.09 -14.71
C TYR A 97 -5.47 -6.22 -15.56
N GLU A 98 -6.78 -6.29 -15.30
CA GLU A 98 -7.79 -5.67 -16.18
C GLU A 98 -8.23 -4.28 -15.72
N MET A 99 -8.08 -3.97 -14.43
CA MET A 99 -8.54 -2.72 -13.83
C MET A 99 -7.58 -2.24 -12.72
N MET A 100 -7.54 -0.93 -12.54
CA MET A 100 -6.89 -0.31 -11.40
C MET A 100 -7.79 0.76 -10.77
N LEU A 101 -7.65 0.98 -9.47
CA LEU A 101 -8.30 2.05 -8.72
C LEU A 101 -7.23 2.85 -7.98
N PRO A 102 -6.97 4.12 -8.40
CA PRO A 102 -5.92 4.94 -7.79
C PRO A 102 -6.36 5.55 -6.46
N MET A 103 -5.43 5.59 -5.52
CA MET A 103 -5.53 6.26 -4.23
C MET A 103 -4.25 7.08 -3.99
N ASN A 104 -4.07 7.61 -2.78
CA ASN A 104 -2.92 8.46 -2.45
C ASN A 104 -1.95 7.76 -1.51
N SER A 105 -2.39 7.33 -0.34
CA SER A 105 -1.57 6.61 0.62
C SER A 105 -1.74 5.09 0.51
N GLY A 106 -0.75 4.34 1.01
CA GLY A 106 -0.86 2.89 1.10
C GLY A 106 -2.08 2.45 1.94
N ALA A 107 -2.34 3.15 3.04
CA ALA A 107 -3.50 2.87 3.90
C ALA A 107 -4.83 3.04 3.15
N GLU A 108 -4.98 4.07 2.30
CA GLU A 108 -6.18 4.23 1.47
C GLU A 108 -6.33 3.08 0.46
N ALA A 109 -5.24 2.60 -0.12
CA ALA A 109 -5.29 1.45 -1.03
C ALA A 109 -5.66 0.16 -0.29
N VAL A 110 -5.16 -0.06 0.93
CA VAL A 110 -5.57 -1.20 1.77
C VAL A 110 -7.05 -1.12 2.14
N GLU A 111 -7.54 0.03 2.58
CA GLU A 111 -8.98 0.26 2.84
C GLU A 111 -9.84 -0.01 1.58
N THR A 112 -9.33 0.40 0.41
CA THR A 112 -9.99 0.12 -0.88
C THR A 112 -10.05 -1.38 -1.15
N ALA A 113 -8.96 -2.11 -0.94
CA ALA A 113 -8.90 -3.56 -1.13
C ALA A 113 -9.83 -4.31 -0.17
N ILE A 114 -9.87 -3.91 1.11
CA ILE A 114 -10.81 -4.45 2.12
C ILE A 114 -12.26 -4.22 1.66
N LYS A 115 -12.61 -3.02 1.21
CA LYS A 115 -13.95 -2.70 0.72
C LYS A 115 -14.29 -3.49 -0.54
N ALA A 116 -13.36 -3.64 -1.48
CA ALA A 116 -13.55 -4.43 -2.69
C ALA A 116 -13.80 -5.90 -2.34
N ALA A 117 -12.97 -6.50 -1.49
CA ALA A 117 -13.09 -7.88 -1.06
C ALA A 117 -14.42 -8.16 -0.36
N ARG A 118 -14.82 -7.31 0.59
CA ARG A 118 -16.12 -7.42 1.27
C ARG A 118 -17.29 -7.32 0.28
N LYS A 119 -17.25 -6.33 -0.63
CA LYS A 119 -18.33 -6.12 -1.60
C LYS A 119 -18.41 -7.25 -2.62
N TRP A 120 -17.27 -7.77 -3.08
CA TRP A 120 -17.20 -8.98 -3.89
C TRP A 120 -17.77 -10.18 -3.15
N GLY A 121 -17.42 -10.34 -1.87
CA GLY A 121 -17.94 -11.40 -1.02
C GLY A 121 -19.47 -11.41 -0.94
N TYR A 122 -20.09 -10.24 -0.82
CA TYR A 122 -21.55 -10.14 -0.78
C TYR A 122 -22.21 -10.30 -2.14
N LYS A 123 -21.63 -9.70 -3.20
CA LYS A 123 -22.26 -9.66 -4.53
C LYS A 123 -21.98 -10.89 -5.39
N VAL A 124 -20.78 -11.48 -5.26
CA VAL A 124 -20.30 -12.56 -6.14
C VAL A 124 -20.25 -13.88 -5.38
N LYS A 125 -19.57 -13.93 -4.23
CA LYS A 125 -19.47 -15.16 -3.44
C LYS A 125 -20.78 -15.52 -2.73
N GLY A 126 -21.66 -14.55 -2.43
CA GLY A 126 -22.94 -14.79 -1.78
C GLY A 126 -22.86 -14.92 -0.26
N VAL A 127 -21.85 -14.33 0.38
CA VAL A 127 -21.74 -14.26 1.84
C VAL A 127 -22.92 -13.47 2.41
N GLU A 128 -23.46 -13.92 3.53
CA GLU A 128 -24.54 -13.24 4.25
C GLU A 128 -24.11 -11.84 4.67
N LYS A 129 -25.02 -10.89 4.56
CA LYS A 129 -24.78 -9.48 4.91
C LYS A 129 -24.12 -9.36 6.30
N ASP A 130 -23.08 -8.52 6.38
CA ASP A 130 -22.30 -8.21 7.59
C ASP A 130 -21.53 -9.40 8.20
N LYS A 131 -21.35 -10.49 7.43
CA LYS A 131 -20.61 -11.70 7.85
C LYS A 131 -19.27 -11.89 7.14
N ALA A 132 -18.90 -11.01 6.20
CA ALA A 132 -17.64 -11.15 5.47
C ALA A 132 -16.43 -11.06 6.42
N GLU A 133 -15.54 -12.05 6.31
CA GLU A 133 -14.30 -12.16 7.08
C GLU A 133 -13.08 -12.08 6.15
N ILE A 134 -12.04 -11.38 6.60
CA ILE A 134 -10.75 -11.31 5.94
C ILE A 134 -9.71 -11.90 6.87
N ILE A 135 -8.94 -12.87 6.37
CA ILE A 135 -7.82 -13.44 7.10
C ILE A 135 -6.58 -12.57 6.87
N VAL A 136 -5.82 -12.35 7.93
CA VAL A 136 -4.57 -11.56 7.96
C VAL A 136 -3.50 -12.32 8.73
N CYS A 137 -2.24 -11.93 8.58
CA CYS A 137 -1.14 -12.57 9.30
C CYS A 137 -0.73 -11.79 10.56
N ASP A 138 -0.23 -12.48 11.55
CA ASP A 138 0.52 -11.89 12.66
C ASP A 138 1.78 -11.18 12.14
N GLY A 139 2.24 -10.13 12.82
CA GLY A 139 3.38 -9.31 12.39
C GLY A 139 3.09 -8.42 11.16
N ASN A 140 1.84 -8.28 10.73
CA ASN A 140 1.50 -7.48 9.55
C ASN A 140 1.65 -5.97 9.78
N PHE A 141 1.92 -5.25 8.68
CA PHE A 141 1.82 -3.80 8.64
C PHE A 141 1.14 -3.33 7.35
N HIS A 142 -0.11 -2.90 7.46
CA HIS A 142 -0.91 -2.43 6.33
C HIS A 142 -1.28 -0.94 6.41
N GLY A 143 -0.83 -0.24 7.44
CA GLY A 143 -1.14 1.18 7.71
C GLY A 143 -1.69 1.41 9.11
N ARG A 144 -2.26 2.60 9.34
CA ARG A 144 -2.69 3.01 10.69
C ARG A 144 -4.08 3.65 10.75
N THR A 145 -4.96 3.35 9.82
CA THR A 145 -6.38 3.73 9.93
C THR A 145 -7.06 2.90 11.02
N THR A 146 -8.19 3.36 11.54
CA THR A 146 -8.95 2.65 12.59
C THR A 146 -9.38 1.24 12.15
N THR A 147 -9.67 1.01 10.87
CA THR A 147 -9.93 -0.33 10.35
C THR A 147 -8.67 -1.18 10.34
N ILE A 148 -7.56 -0.64 9.84
CA ILE A 148 -6.31 -1.40 9.68
C ILE A 148 -5.70 -1.79 11.02
N ILE A 149 -5.69 -0.89 12.01
CA ILE A 149 -5.18 -1.23 13.35
C ILE A 149 -6.01 -2.31 14.04
N SER A 150 -7.27 -2.51 13.62
CA SER A 150 -8.14 -3.54 14.21
C SER A 150 -7.61 -4.95 14.02
N PHE A 151 -6.76 -5.17 13.02
CA PHE A 151 -6.10 -6.44 12.76
C PHE A 151 -4.57 -6.37 12.84
N SER A 152 -4.02 -5.36 13.51
CA SER A 152 -2.60 -5.32 13.85
C SER A 152 -2.30 -6.26 15.02
N SER A 153 -1.14 -6.89 15.01
CA SER A 153 -0.60 -7.63 16.16
C SER A 153 0.07 -6.73 17.19
N GLU A 154 0.38 -5.48 16.81
CA GLU A 154 1.02 -4.51 17.70
C GLU A 154 -0.01 -3.85 18.61
N ASP A 155 0.06 -4.13 19.91
CA ASP A 155 -0.88 -3.59 20.91
C ASP A 155 -0.81 -2.07 21.00
N GLN A 156 0.38 -1.47 20.86
CA GLN A 156 0.57 -0.02 20.83
C GLN A 156 -0.26 0.69 19.73
N TYR A 157 -0.56 0.00 18.62
CA TYR A 157 -1.35 0.60 17.54
C TYR A 157 -2.86 0.57 17.83
N LYS A 158 -3.30 -0.27 18.77
CA LYS A 158 -4.71 -0.48 19.11
C LYS A 158 -5.13 0.17 20.43
N ASP A 159 -4.17 0.36 21.35
CA ASP A 159 -4.43 0.85 22.68
C ASP A 159 -5.10 2.22 22.65
N GLU A 160 -6.24 2.35 23.34
CA GLU A 160 -7.08 3.55 23.40
C GLU A 160 -7.68 4.04 22.06
N PHE A 161 -7.58 3.27 20.96
CA PHE A 161 -8.18 3.61 19.65
C PHE A 161 -9.45 2.82 19.29
N GLY A 162 -10.00 2.05 20.23
CA GLY A 162 -11.27 1.34 20.03
C GLY A 162 -12.50 2.25 19.94
N PRO A 163 -13.66 1.72 19.51
CA PRO A 163 -13.93 0.32 19.19
C PRO A 163 -13.30 -0.14 17.89
N LEU A 164 -12.78 -1.37 17.89
CA LEU A 164 -12.12 -1.95 16.72
C LEU A 164 -13.12 -2.45 15.68
N THR A 165 -12.76 -2.36 14.39
CA THR A 165 -13.59 -2.84 13.27
C THR A 165 -13.58 -4.38 13.25
N PRO A 166 -14.75 -5.05 13.25
CA PRO A 166 -14.85 -6.52 13.22
C PRO A 166 -14.65 -7.10 11.81
N GLY A 167 -14.58 -8.44 11.75
CA GLY A 167 -14.52 -9.19 10.49
C GLY A 167 -13.09 -9.46 10.01
N PHE A 168 -12.14 -9.55 10.93
CA PHE A 168 -10.76 -9.97 10.67
C PHE A 168 -10.39 -11.18 11.51
N VAL A 169 -9.66 -12.12 10.90
CA VAL A 169 -9.14 -13.32 11.54
C VAL A 169 -7.63 -13.35 11.39
N MET A 170 -6.90 -13.29 12.51
CA MET A 170 -5.44 -13.29 12.50
C MET A 170 -4.90 -14.72 12.62
N ILE A 171 -3.89 -15.04 11.81
CA ILE A 171 -3.17 -16.31 11.83
C ILE A 171 -1.66 -16.07 11.90
N PRO A 172 -0.85 -17.04 12.37
CA PRO A 172 0.60 -16.95 12.26
C PRO A 172 1.07 -16.80 10.82
N TYR A 173 2.04 -15.92 10.56
CA TYR A 173 2.62 -15.75 9.24
C TYR A 173 3.40 -16.99 8.80
N GLY A 174 3.21 -17.44 7.57
CA GLY A 174 3.85 -18.63 7.03
C GLY A 174 3.21 -19.97 7.43
N ASP A 175 2.13 -19.98 8.21
CA ASP A 175 1.46 -21.21 8.63
C ASP A 175 0.26 -21.54 7.73
N ILE A 176 0.49 -22.41 6.75
CA ILE A 176 -0.56 -22.88 5.82
C ILE A 176 -1.65 -23.70 6.52
N ASN A 177 -1.31 -24.41 7.60
CA ASN A 177 -2.31 -25.19 8.35
C ASN A 177 -3.24 -24.25 9.15
N ALA A 178 -2.71 -23.15 9.68
CA ALA A 178 -3.52 -22.12 10.31
C ALA A 178 -4.47 -21.47 9.29
N LEU A 179 -3.98 -21.14 8.08
CA LEU A 179 -4.80 -20.62 6.99
C LEU A 179 -5.93 -21.60 6.64
N LYS A 180 -5.61 -22.87 6.46
CA LYS A 180 -6.59 -23.91 6.15
C LYS A 180 -7.68 -24.05 7.22
N LYS A 181 -7.33 -23.90 8.50
CA LYS A 181 -8.29 -23.97 9.62
C LYS A 181 -9.15 -22.71 9.72
N ALA A 182 -8.59 -21.53 9.38
CA ALA A 182 -9.28 -20.25 9.46
C ALA A 182 -10.30 -20.05 8.35
N ILE A 183 -10.06 -20.58 7.15
CA ILE A 183 -10.98 -20.48 6.01
C ILE A 183 -12.31 -21.11 6.34
N ASN A 184 -13.39 -20.35 6.15
CA ASN A 184 -14.77 -20.82 6.32
C ASN A 184 -15.68 -20.17 5.24
N LYS A 185 -16.98 -20.43 5.29
CA LYS A 185 -17.95 -19.94 4.31
C LYS A 185 -18.04 -18.41 4.22
N ASN A 186 -17.66 -17.69 5.27
CA ASN A 186 -17.70 -16.23 5.36
C ASN A 186 -16.38 -15.57 4.92
N THR A 187 -15.30 -16.34 4.77
CA THR A 187 -13.99 -15.82 4.37
C THR A 187 -14.06 -15.30 2.95
N VAL A 188 -13.80 -14.02 2.73
CA VAL A 188 -13.84 -13.37 1.41
C VAL A 188 -12.45 -13.12 0.84
N ALA A 189 -11.44 -12.92 1.71
CA ALA A 189 -10.07 -12.69 1.29
C ALA A 189 -9.05 -13.19 2.33
N PHE A 190 -7.85 -13.49 1.82
CA PHE A 190 -6.62 -13.59 2.59
C PHE A 190 -5.71 -12.43 2.17
N LEU A 191 -5.50 -11.46 3.07
CA LEU A 191 -4.63 -10.29 2.87
C LEU A 191 -3.27 -10.58 3.48
N VAL A 192 -2.23 -10.53 2.65
CA VAL A 192 -0.88 -10.92 3.05
C VAL A 192 0.19 -10.04 2.39
N GLU A 193 1.24 -9.70 3.14
CA GLU A 193 2.48 -9.18 2.58
C GLU A 193 3.31 -10.37 2.07
N PRO A 194 3.75 -10.40 0.81
CA PRO A 194 4.64 -11.48 0.32
C PRO A 194 5.95 -11.59 1.12
N ILE A 195 6.44 -10.46 1.62
CA ILE A 195 7.55 -10.34 2.57
C ILE A 195 7.13 -9.29 3.58
N GLN A 196 7.09 -9.62 4.86
CA GLN A 196 6.78 -8.64 5.91
C GLN A 196 7.98 -7.74 6.13
N GLY A 197 7.84 -6.44 5.84
CA GLY A 197 8.92 -5.48 5.95
C GLY A 197 9.10 -4.93 7.36
N GLU A 198 8.03 -4.44 7.98
CA GLU A 198 8.08 -3.76 9.29
C GLU A 198 8.41 -4.72 10.45
N SER A 199 8.10 -5.99 10.31
CA SER A 199 8.46 -7.03 11.31
C SER A 199 9.93 -7.47 11.25
N GLY A 200 10.79 -6.79 10.48
CA GLY A 200 12.21 -7.08 10.37
C GLY A 200 12.60 -7.93 9.16
N VAL A 201 11.91 -7.73 8.03
CA VAL A 201 12.14 -8.44 6.75
C VAL A 201 11.95 -9.95 6.92
N VAL A 202 10.73 -10.34 7.26
CA VAL A 202 10.37 -11.75 7.43
C VAL A 202 9.95 -12.34 6.08
N ILE A 203 10.72 -13.31 5.59
CA ILE A 203 10.44 -14.07 4.37
C ILE A 203 9.75 -15.36 4.78
N PRO A 204 8.58 -15.71 4.21
CA PRO A 204 7.94 -16.96 4.54
C PRO A 204 8.74 -18.14 3.98
N GLN A 205 8.46 -19.34 4.49
CA GLN A 205 9.07 -20.53 3.90
C GLN A 205 8.63 -20.69 2.43
N GLU A 206 9.53 -21.25 1.61
CA GLU A 206 9.27 -21.50 0.19
C GLU A 206 8.00 -22.32 -0.01
N GLY A 207 7.16 -21.90 -0.95
CA GLY A 207 5.89 -22.54 -1.27
C GLY A 207 4.69 -22.00 -0.50
N PHE A 208 4.88 -21.21 0.55
CA PHE A 208 3.77 -20.70 1.35
C PHE A 208 2.75 -19.90 0.53
N LEU A 209 3.21 -18.96 -0.29
CA LEU A 209 2.31 -18.15 -1.11
C LEU A 209 1.62 -18.99 -2.20
N ARG A 210 2.33 -19.97 -2.76
CA ARG A 210 1.78 -20.89 -3.77
C ARG A 210 0.68 -21.75 -3.17
N GLU A 211 0.94 -22.40 -2.04
CA GLU A 211 -0.05 -23.20 -1.33
C GLU A 211 -1.25 -22.36 -0.87
N SER A 212 -0.98 -21.12 -0.41
CA SER A 212 -2.04 -20.17 -0.05
C SER A 212 -2.92 -19.81 -1.25
N THR A 213 -2.31 -19.59 -2.43
CA THR A 213 -3.04 -19.31 -3.67
C THR A 213 -3.96 -20.45 -4.05
N GLU A 214 -3.45 -21.67 -4.02
CA GLU A 214 -4.25 -22.86 -4.33
C GLU A 214 -5.39 -23.05 -3.34
N LEU A 215 -5.11 -22.89 -2.04
CA LEU A 215 -6.10 -23.03 -0.98
C LEU A 215 -7.19 -21.95 -1.08
N CYS A 216 -6.83 -20.71 -1.34
CA CYS A 216 -7.78 -19.62 -1.57
C CYS A 216 -8.69 -19.92 -2.77
N LYS A 217 -8.09 -20.33 -3.89
CA LYS A 217 -8.84 -20.68 -5.11
C LYS A 217 -9.82 -21.83 -4.89
N GLN A 218 -9.41 -22.89 -4.19
CA GLN A 218 -10.28 -24.04 -3.88
C GLN A 218 -11.50 -23.67 -3.02
N ASN A 219 -11.39 -22.59 -2.22
CA ASN A 219 -12.43 -22.14 -1.30
C ASN A 219 -13.16 -20.88 -1.76
N ASN A 220 -12.92 -20.43 -3.00
CA ASN A 220 -13.48 -19.18 -3.53
C ASN A 220 -13.19 -18.00 -2.59
N VAL A 221 -11.92 -17.81 -2.22
CA VAL A 221 -11.37 -16.74 -1.38
C VAL A 221 -10.38 -15.94 -2.22
N LEU A 222 -10.45 -14.62 -2.16
CA LEU A 222 -9.49 -13.76 -2.88
C LEU A 222 -8.13 -13.79 -2.17
N LEU A 223 -7.05 -14.03 -2.91
CA LEU A 223 -5.70 -13.74 -2.45
C LEU A 223 -5.37 -12.26 -2.74
N VAL A 224 -5.13 -11.48 -1.70
CA VAL A 224 -4.78 -10.07 -1.78
C VAL A 224 -3.33 -9.88 -1.35
N ALA A 225 -2.46 -9.53 -2.28
CA ALA A 225 -1.05 -9.26 -1.99
C ALA A 225 -0.84 -7.77 -1.70
N ASP A 226 -0.34 -7.45 -0.52
CA ASP A 226 0.14 -6.11 -0.20
C ASP A 226 1.60 -5.98 -0.64
N GLU A 227 1.79 -5.40 -1.80
CA GLU A 227 3.09 -5.13 -2.43
C GLU A 227 3.54 -3.68 -2.26
N ILE A 228 2.94 -2.94 -1.33
CA ILE A 228 3.28 -1.53 -1.08
C ILE A 228 4.77 -1.37 -0.76
N GLN A 229 5.34 -2.27 0.05
CA GLN A 229 6.75 -2.20 0.41
C GLN A 229 7.63 -3.13 -0.42
N SER A 230 7.17 -4.33 -0.74
CA SER A 230 7.94 -5.38 -1.42
C SER A 230 7.94 -5.26 -2.95
N GLY A 231 6.95 -4.57 -3.53
CA GLY A 231 6.77 -4.47 -4.97
C GLY A 231 7.65 -3.45 -5.68
N LEU A 232 7.40 -3.31 -6.98
CA LEU A 232 8.01 -2.33 -7.87
C LEU A 232 9.55 -2.40 -7.89
N GLY A 233 10.08 -3.62 -8.03
CA GLY A 233 11.51 -3.88 -8.18
C GLY A 233 12.29 -4.04 -6.89
N ARG A 234 11.68 -3.88 -5.71
CA ARG A 234 12.38 -3.94 -4.41
C ARG A 234 13.11 -5.25 -4.18
N THR A 235 12.53 -6.36 -4.60
CA THR A 235 13.06 -7.71 -4.36
C THR A 235 13.76 -8.34 -5.57
N GLY A 236 13.95 -7.55 -6.66
CA GLY A 236 14.62 -8.00 -7.90
C GLY A 236 13.65 -8.46 -9.00
N THR A 237 12.39 -8.68 -8.68
CA THR A 237 11.28 -8.90 -9.62
C THR A 237 10.33 -7.68 -9.59
N MET A 238 9.37 -7.57 -10.52
CA MET A 238 8.39 -6.49 -10.48
C MET A 238 7.59 -6.54 -9.18
N PHE A 239 7.15 -7.73 -8.78
CA PHE A 239 6.45 -8.00 -7.53
C PHE A 239 7.09 -9.15 -6.78
N ALA A 240 7.09 -9.11 -5.45
CA ALA A 240 7.67 -10.16 -4.64
C ALA A 240 6.95 -11.51 -4.78
N PHE A 241 5.65 -11.52 -5.05
CA PHE A 241 4.90 -12.75 -5.30
C PHE A 241 5.39 -13.53 -6.55
N GLU A 242 6.10 -12.87 -7.47
CA GLU A 242 6.64 -13.51 -8.68
C GLU A 242 7.74 -14.53 -8.36
N HIS A 243 8.41 -14.41 -7.21
CA HIS A 243 9.40 -15.40 -6.77
C HIS A 243 8.79 -16.80 -6.59
N GLU A 244 7.49 -16.90 -6.32
CA GLU A 244 6.78 -18.18 -6.25
C GLU A 244 5.91 -18.49 -7.49
N ASN A 245 6.02 -17.69 -8.57
CA ASN A 245 5.27 -17.85 -9.81
C ASN A 245 3.76 -17.92 -9.60
N ILE A 246 3.24 -17.13 -8.67
CA ILE A 246 1.81 -17.00 -8.40
C ILE A 246 1.23 -15.74 -9.03
N ARG A 247 -0.09 -15.67 -9.06
CA ARG A 247 -0.84 -14.47 -9.45
C ARG A 247 -1.97 -14.23 -8.46
N PRO A 248 -1.83 -13.28 -7.53
CA PRO A 248 -2.90 -12.87 -6.62
C PRO A 248 -4.14 -12.37 -7.37
N ASP A 249 -5.31 -12.47 -6.75
CA ASP A 249 -6.55 -11.91 -7.31
C ASP A 249 -6.54 -10.37 -7.26
N MET A 250 -5.87 -9.80 -6.25
CA MET A 250 -5.74 -8.36 -6.07
C MET A 250 -4.33 -8.03 -5.58
N VAL A 251 -3.77 -6.94 -6.10
CA VAL A 251 -2.46 -6.42 -5.68
C VAL A 251 -2.60 -4.97 -5.25
N ILE A 252 -2.01 -4.64 -4.11
CA ILE A 252 -1.95 -3.29 -3.56
C ILE A 252 -0.55 -2.74 -3.79
N ILE A 253 -0.44 -1.56 -4.40
CA ILE A 253 0.83 -0.90 -4.70
C ILE A 253 0.84 0.53 -4.14
N GLY A 254 2.02 1.02 -3.82
CA GLY A 254 2.21 2.37 -3.27
C GLY A 254 3.70 2.69 -3.16
N LYS A 255 4.09 3.47 -2.16
CA LYS A 255 5.50 3.83 -1.87
C LYS A 255 6.31 4.15 -3.13
N ALA A 256 7.00 3.17 -3.70
CA ALA A 256 7.86 3.32 -4.88
C ALA A 256 7.12 3.68 -6.18
N LEU A 257 5.80 3.66 -6.22
CA LEU A 257 5.00 3.93 -7.42
C LEU A 257 5.31 5.29 -8.06
N SER A 258 5.63 6.29 -7.24
CA SER A 258 6.06 7.63 -7.72
C SER A 258 7.56 7.90 -7.53
N GLY A 259 8.35 6.90 -7.12
CA GLY A 259 9.75 7.12 -6.76
C GLY A 259 9.96 8.08 -5.59
N GLY A 260 8.96 8.21 -4.71
CA GLY A 260 8.99 9.11 -3.54
C GLY A 260 8.69 10.57 -3.85
N MET A 261 8.32 10.91 -5.10
CA MET A 261 8.08 12.30 -5.50
C MET A 261 6.70 12.82 -5.11
N TYR A 262 5.68 11.95 -5.09
CA TYR A 262 4.31 12.33 -4.79
C TYR A 262 3.54 11.16 -4.15
N PRO A 263 2.65 11.42 -3.17
CA PRO A 263 1.82 10.37 -2.61
C PRO A 263 0.88 9.76 -3.66
N VAL A 264 1.09 8.48 -3.96
CA VAL A 264 0.25 7.72 -4.89
C VAL A 264 0.26 6.25 -4.52
N SER A 265 -0.89 5.63 -4.67
CA SER A 265 -1.09 4.19 -4.50
C SER A 265 -2.20 3.71 -5.43
N ALA A 266 -2.32 2.41 -5.60
CA ALA A 266 -3.41 1.83 -6.36
C ALA A 266 -3.72 0.41 -5.88
N VAL A 267 -4.95 -0.01 -6.17
CA VAL A 267 -5.36 -1.40 -6.16
C VAL A 267 -5.53 -1.85 -7.60
N ILE A 268 -4.92 -2.96 -7.98
CA ILE A 268 -5.05 -3.58 -9.31
C ILE A 268 -5.65 -4.97 -9.18
N SER A 269 -6.58 -5.31 -10.07
CA SER A 269 -7.30 -6.58 -10.03
C SER A 269 -8.05 -6.88 -11.33
N SER A 270 -8.81 -7.97 -11.32
CA SER A 270 -9.74 -8.30 -12.40
C SER A 270 -10.96 -7.38 -12.42
N ARG A 271 -11.67 -7.42 -13.54
CA ARG A 271 -12.96 -6.75 -13.72
C ARG A 271 -14.05 -7.35 -12.82
N GLU A 272 -13.97 -8.62 -12.52
CA GLU A 272 -14.89 -9.29 -11.59
C GLU A 272 -14.77 -8.71 -10.17
N VAL A 273 -13.54 -8.45 -9.71
CA VAL A 273 -13.29 -7.98 -8.35
C VAL A 273 -13.48 -6.46 -8.21
N LEU A 274 -12.81 -5.64 -9.02
CA LEU A 274 -12.94 -4.17 -8.93
C LEU A 274 -14.22 -3.64 -9.57
N GLY A 275 -14.82 -4.35 -10.50
CA GLY A 275 -16.08 -3.98 -11.13
C GLY A 275 -17.30 -4.08 -10.22
N VAL A 276 -17.15 -4.55 -8.98
CA VAL A 276 -18.23 -4.56 -7.98
C VAL A 276 -18.60 -3.16 -7.49
N PHE A 277 -17.71 -2.18 -7.63
CA PHE A 277 -17.99 -0.79 -7.26
C PHE A 277 -18.96 -0.13 -8.26
N ASN A 278 -19.98 0.55 -7.72
CA ASN A 278 -20.81 1.45 -8.50
C ASN A 278 -20.40 2.91 -8.24
N PRO A 279 -20.78 3.86 -9.11
CA PRO A 279 -20.59 5.27 -8.85
C PRO A 279 -21.14 5.68 -7.47
N GLY A 280 -20.31 6.35 -6.66
CA GLY A 280 -20.66 6.77 -5.31
C GLY A 280 -20.31 5.80 -4.17
N ASP A 281 -19.97 4.54 -4.46
CA ASP A 281 -19.65 3.55 -3.41
C ASP A 281 -18.32 3.83 -2.70
N HIS A 282 -17.37 4.41 -3.41
CA HIS A 282 -16.03 4.67 -2.94
C HIS A 282 -15.40 5.81 -3.71
N GLY A 283 -14.47 6.55 -3.09
CA GLY A 283 -13.86 7.70 -3.75
C GLY A 283 -12.75 8.33 -2.93
N SER A 284 -12.03 9.22 -3.59
CA SER A 284 -10.98 10.06 -3.01
C SER A 284 -10.92 11.36 -3.78
N THR A 285 -10.72 12.49 -3.08
CA THR A 285 -10.55 13.80 -3.72
C THR A 285 -9.30 13.84 -4.60
N TYR A 286 -8.20 13.26 -4.12
CA TYR A 286 -6.90 13.31 -4.79
C TYR A 286 -6.57 12.04 -5.59
N GLY A 287 -7.23 10.91 -5.35
CA GLY A 287 -6.94 9.66 -6.07
C GLY A 287 -7.11 9.82 -7.57
N GLY A 288 -6.03 9.60 -8.33
CA GLY A 288 -5.99 9.78 -9.78
C GLY A 288 -5.83 11.24 -10.23
N ASN A 289 -5.28 12.11 -9.37
CA ASN A 289 -4.96 13.47 -9.78
C ASN A 289 -3.87 13.52 -10.86
N PRO A 290 -3.86 14.55 -11.74
CA PRO A 290 -2.93 14.63 -12.85
C PRO A 290 -1.44 14.56 -12.47
N ILE A 291 -1.03 15.16 -11.35
CA ILE A 291 0.38 15.12 -10.92
C ILE A 291 0.79 13.70 -10.56
N ALA A 292 0.02 13.03 -9.69
CA ALA A 292 0.30 11.66 -9.28
C ALA A 292 0.35 10.70 -10.47
N CYS A 293 -0.54 10.90 -11.46
CA CYS A 293 -0.62 10.05 -12.64
C CYS A 293 0.50 10.29 -13.64
N ALA A 294 1.04 11.51 -13.70
CA ALA A 294 2.12 11.86 -14.61
C ALA A 294 3.51 11.41 -14.10
N VAL A 295 3.72 11.43 -12.77
CA VAL A 295 4.98 11.05 -12.10
C VAL A 295 5.14 9.54 -12.03
#